data_a3195abff88b1ac22c1221109554659b
#
_entry.id   a3195abff88b1ac22c1221109554659b
#
_cell.length_a   1.000
_cell.length_b   1.000
_cell.length_c   1.000
_cell.angle_alpha   90.00
_cell.angle_beta   90.00
_cell.angle_gamma   90.00
#
_symmetry.space_group_name_H-M   'P 1'
#
loop_
_entity.id
_entity.type
_entity.pdbx_description
1 polymer ?
#
loop_
_entity_poly.entity_id
_entity_poly.type
_entity_poly.pdbx_seq_one_letter_code
_entity_poly.pdbx_strand_id
1 'polypeptide(L)'
;MDLCTYHSHCNFCDGKAPAEDFVRAAIEAGFHSYGISSHSPLPFETRWSLSKGNVEAYLMELKRLQEKYAGQIELYVGMEIDYLNDDWGPAVEYFQRMPLDYRIGSVHLVTEEQTGEIMDMDGKFEDFRENLRMVFRDDLKYLVEAYFKASSRMVELGGFDFVAHLDKISMNGSLMDSTLTKQEWYNRLLWDYMSLIAERGVMVEVNMKAYTKKGMMFPNVKYFKWLKELNIPVMVNSDAHLPQLVNDNRALAFEWLREVGIKSTMRLHQGAWVEVPIDNK
;
A
#
# COMPACT_ATOMS: atom_id res chain seq x y z
N MET A 1 -20.23 8.56 -6.40
CA MET A 1 -18.87 7.99 -6.15
C MET A 1 -18.95 7.15 -4.89
N ASP A 2 -18.62 5.88 -4.96
CA ASP A 2 -18.64 5.02 -3.79
C ASP A 2 -17.44 5.35 -2.90
N LEU A 3 -17.69 5.68 -1.64
CA LEU A 3 -16.65 6.08 -0.71
C LEU A 3 -16.22 4.86 0.10
N CYS A 4 -15.08 4.29 -0.30
CA CYS A 4 -14.40 3.21 0.41
C CYS A 4 -12.88 3.42 0.38
N THR A 5 -12.17 3.03 1.42
CA THR A 5 -10.70 2.99 1.48
C THR A 5 -10.26 1.91 2.46
N TYR A 6 -9.18 1.21 2.16
CA TYR A 6 -8.71 0.05 2.91
C TYR A 6 -7.25 0.17 3.33
N HIS A 7 -6.63 1.34 3.12
CA HIS A 7 -5.28 1.61 3.53
C HIS A 7 -5.27 2.83 4.45
N SER A 8 -5.13 2.58 5.74
CA SER A 8 -4.97 3.61 6.75
C SER A 8 -4.32 3.07 8.03
N HIS A 9 -3.61 3.94 8.73
CA HIS A 9 -2.75 3.62 9.85
C HIS A 9 -3.23 4.33 11.11
N CYS A 10 -3.15 3.65 12.24
CA CYS A 10 -3.51 4.20 13.54
C CYS A 10 -2.34 4.12 14.52
N ASN A 11 -2.55 4.55 15.74
CA ASN A 11 -1.51 4.60 16.79
C ASN A 11 -0.98 3.24 17.26
N PHE A 12 -1.41 2.13 16.70
CA PHE A 12 -0.78 0.82 16.87
C PHE A 12 0.51 0.68 16.07
N CYS A 13 0.64 1.47 15.00
CA CYS A 13 1.87 1.62 14.24
C CYS A 13 2.29 3.11 14.22
N ASP A 14 2.52 3.71 13.09
CA ASP A 14 2.97 5.11 12.99
C ASP A 14 1.86 6.13 12.70
N GLY A 15 0.61 5.72 12.63
CA GLY A 15 -0.55 6.61 12.59
C GLY A 15 -0.64 7.51 13.83
N LYS A 16 -1.19 8.71 13.67
CA LYS A 16 -1.07 9.78 14.70
C LYS A 16 -2.32 9.94 15.58
N ALA A 17 -3.26 8.99 15.52
CA ALA A 17 -4.47 9.01 16.32
C ALA A 17 -4.97 7.58 16.62
N PRO A 18 -5.83 7.39 17.64
CA PRO A 18 -6.51 6.13 17.88
C PRO A 18 -7.31 5.66 16.67
N ALA A 19 -7.43 4.34 16.49
CA ALA A 19 -8.20 3.73 15.41
C ALA A 19 -9.63 4.28 15.32
N GLU A 20 -10.27 4.52 16.45
CA GLU A 20 -11.63 5.02 16.52
C GLU A 20 -11.81 6.41 15.88
N ASP A 21 -10.80 7.28 15.96
CA ASP A 21 -10.86 8.63 15.38
C ASP A 21 -10.86 8.56 13.85
N PHE A 22 -10.17 7.57 13.26
CA PHE A 22 -10.22 7.31 11.82
C PHE A 22 -11.60 6.78 11.38
N VAL A 23 -12.20 5.88 12.18
CA VAL A 23 -13.55 5.37 11.91
C VAL A 23 -14.58 6.50 11.92
N ARG A 24 -14.52 7.39 12.92
CA ARG A 24 -15.39 8.56 13.01
C ARG A 24 -15.21 9.49 11.81
N ALA A 25 -13.97 9.79 11.46
CA ALA A 25 -13.67 10.64 10.30
C ALA A 25 -14.20 10.03 8.99
N ALA A 26 -14.11 8.71 8.84
CA ALA A 26 -14.67 8.01 7.69
C ALA A 26 -16.21 8.10 7.64
N ILE A 27 -16.88 7.92 8.77
CA ILE A 27 -18.35 8.07 8.87
C ILE A 27 -18.76 9.52 8.54
N GLU A 28 -18.09 10.51 9.13
CA GLU A 28 -18.36 11.94 8.86
C GLU A 28 -18.12 12.31 7.40
N ALA A 29 -17.13 11.69 6.74
CA ALA A 29 -16.86 11.86 5.32
C ALA A 29 -17.84 11.08 4.41
N GLY A 30 -18.76 10.29 4.98
CA GLY A 30 -19.79 9.55 4.25
C GLY A 30 -19.30 8.23 3.65
N PHE A 31 -18.26 7.63 4.20
CA PHE A 31 -17.78 6.31 3.74
C PHE A 31 -18.80 5.22 4.05
N HIS A 32 -19.02 4.32 3.10
CA HIS A 32 -19.83 3.12 3.27
C HIS A 32 -19.02 1.93 3.77
N SER A 33 -17.75 1.88 3.41
CA SER A 33 -16.82 0.81 3.71
C SER A 33 -15.44 1.39 4.02
N TYR A 34 -14.84 0.94 5.12
CA TYR A 34 -13.56 1.44 5.59
C TYR A 34 -12.71 0.33 6.18
N GLY A 35 -11.41 0.36 5.92
CA GLY A 35 -10.46 -0.58 6.48
C GLY A 35 -9.32 0.12 7.21
N ILE A 36 -8.89 -0.43 8.34
CA ILE A 36 -7.66 -0.05 9.03
C ILE A 36 -6.66 -1.16 8.81
N SER A 37 -5.44 -0.80 8.39
CA SER A 37 -4.41 -1.73 7.94
C SER A 37 -3.03 -1.30 8.44
N SER A 38 -2.86 -1.21 9.77
CA SER A 38 -1.56 -0.86 10.35
C SER A 38 -0.43 -1.72 9.77
N HIS A 39 0.78 -1.14 9.70
CA HIS A 39 1.98 -1.89 9.31
C HIS A 39 2.16 -3.15 10.14
N SER A 40 2.48 -4.25 9.51
CA SER A 40 2.69 -5.53 10.16
C SER A 40 3.89 -5.52 11.10
N PRO A 41 3.94 -6.42 12.09
CA PRO A 41 5.17 -6.62 12.83
C PRO A 41 6.28 -7.13 11.92
N LEU A 42 7.52 -6.78 12.25
CA LEU A 42 8.75 -7.25 11.61
C LEU A 42 9.52 -8.20 12.53
N PRO A 43 10.50 -8.98 12.03
CA PRO A 43 11.33 -9.83 12.87
C PRO A 43 12.27 -9.05 13.81
N PHE A 44 12.34 -7.72 13.63
CA PHE A 44 13.11 -6.77 14.44
C PHE A 44 12.25 -5.53 14.76
N GLU A 45 12.67 -4.76 15.75
CA GLU A 45 11.97 -3.55 16.18
C GLU A 45 12.19 -2.40 15.19
N THR A 46 11.13 -1.66 14.88
CA THR A 46 11.17 -0.40 14.12
C THR A 46 10.33 0.66 14.84
N ARG A 47 10.45 1.91 14.39
CA ARG A 47 9.66 3.03 14.94
C ARG A 47 8.28 3.17 14.29
N TRP A 48 8.04 2.45 13.21
CA TRP A 48 6.85 2.62 12.38
C TRP A 48 5.96 1.38 12.29
N SER A 49 6.50 0.19 12.52
CA SER A 49 5.71 -1.04 12.47
C SER A 49 4.99 -1.34 13.79
N LEU A 50 3.93 -2.11 13.73
CA LEU A 50 3.25 -2.70 14.88
C LEU A 50 4.24 -3.64 15.61
N SER A 51 4.38 -3.50 16.92
CA SER A 51 5.17 -4.47 17.69
C SER A 51 4.46 -5.82 17.77
N LYS A 52 5.22 -6.92 17.79
CA LYS A 52 4.66 -8.29 17.91
C LYS A 52 3.77 -8.44 19.16
N GLY A 53 4.15 -7.77 20.26
CA GLY A 53 3.40 -7.82 21.53
C GLY A 53 2.04 -7.10 21.48
N ASN A 54 1.83 -6.21 20.51
CA ASN A 54 0.59 -5.43 20.38
C ASN A 54 -0.37 -5.99 19.32
N VAL A 55 -0.04 -7.07 18.63
CA VAL A 55 -0.89 -7.65 17.57
C VAL A 55 -2.27 -8.04 18.11
N GLU A 56 -2.33 -8.73 19.23
CA GLU A 56 -3.59 -9.13 19.84
C GLU A 56 -4.44 -7.91 20.24
N ALA A 57 -3.84 -6.90 20.86
CA ALA A 57 -4.52 -5.67 21.24
C ALA A 57 -5.06 -4.91 20.02
N TYR A 58 -4.31 -4.87 18.92
CA TYR A 58 -4.75 -4.31 17.65
C TYR A 58 -5.98 -5.01 17.10
N LEU A 59 -5.94 -6.33 17.01
CA LEU A 59 -7.06 -7.14 16.51
C LEU A 59 -8.30 -7.01 17.39
N MET A 60 -8.13 -7.02 18.70
CA MET A 60 -9.23 -6.85 19.67
C MET A 60 -9.88 -5.47 19.56
N GLU A 61 -9.08 -4.41 19.44
CA GLU A 61 -9.59 -3.04 19.29
C GLU A 61 -10.38 -2.88 17.99
N LEU A 62 -9.86 -3.35 16.86
CA LEU A 62 -10.58 -3.24 15.61
C LEU A 62 -11.87 -4.06 15.59
N LYS A 63 -11.87 -5.24 16.21
CA LYS A 63 -13.09 -6.03 16.38
C LYS A 63 -14.12 -5.29 17.25
N ARG A 64 -13.70 -4.70 18.36
CA ARG A 64 -14.57 -3.85 19.20
C ARG A 64 -15.19 -2.71 18.40
N LEU A 65 -14.40 -2.08 17.52
CA LEU A 65 -14.90 -1.00 16.67
C LEU A 65 -15.85 -1.50 15.58
N GLN A 66 -15.62 -2.68 14.99
CA GLN A 66 -16.59 -3.32 14.07
C GLN A 66 -17.96 -3.50 14.75
N GLU A 67 -17.97 -4.02 15.98
CA GLU A 67 -19.20 -4.21 16.76
C GLU A 67 -19.87 -2.87 17.13
N LYS A 68 -19.06 -1.88 17.57
CA LYS A 68 -19.55 -0.57 18.00
C LYS A 68 -20.20 0.23 16.87
N TYR A 69 -19.66 0.15 15.68
CA TYR A 69 -20.11 0.94 14.51
C TYR A 69 -20.92 0.10 13.51
N ALA A 70 -21.33 -1.11 13.90
CA ALA A 70 -22.20 -1.96 13.09
C ALA A 70 -23.47 -1.20 12.67
N GLY A 71 -23.80 -1.27 11.37
CA GLY A 71 -24.94 -0.56 10.79
C GLY A 71 -24.69 0.94 10.45
N GLN A 72 -23.54 1.50 10.83
CA GLN A 72 -23.14 2.85 10.43
C GLN A 72 -22.14 2.81 9.27
N ILE A 73 -21.21 1.86 9.30
CA ILE A 73 -20.18 1.66 8.28
C ILE A 73 -19.79 0.17 8.24
N GLU A 74 -19.44 -0.34 7.06
CA GLU A 74 -18.77 -1.65 6.96
C GLU A 74 -17.29 -1.44 7.32
N LEU A 75 -16.90 -1.75 8.55
CA LEU A 75 -15.53 -1.65 9.03
C LEU A 75 -14.80 -2.99 8.87
N TYR A 76 -13.60 -2.96 8.31
CA TYR A 76 -12.78 -4.13 8.05
C TYR A 76 -11.43 -4.07 8.75
N VAL A 77 -10.99 -5.22 9.26
CA VAL A 77 -9.70 -5.41 9.92
C VAL A 77 -8.67 -5.85 8.88
N GLY A 78 -7.75 -4.98 8.54
CA GLY A 78 -6.67 -5.27 7.60
C GLY A 78 -5.29 -5.25 8.26
N MET A 79 -4.29 -5.52 7.47
CA MET A 79 -2.88 -5.32 7.83
C MET A 79 -2.07 -5.09 6.56
N GLU A 80 -1.22 -4.06 6.57
CA GLU A 80 -0.20 -3.86 5.55
C GLU A 80 1.03 -4.69 5.91
N ILE A 81 1.25 -5.76 5.16
CA ILE A 81 2.27 -6.77 5.47
C ILE A 81 3.47 -6.58 4.55
N ASP A 82 4.59 -6.23 5.19
CA ASP A 82 5.86 -6.10 4.49
C ASP A 82 6.41 -7.46 4.08
N TYR A 83 6.80 -7.57 2.81
CA TYR A 83 7.63 -8.65 2.33
C TYR A 83 9.09 -8.30 2.55
N LEU A 84 9.76 -9.05 3.39
CA LEU A 84 11.19 -8.94 3.65
C LEU A 84 11.99 -10.03 2.90
N ASN A 85 11.47 -11.25 2.92
CA ASN A 85 11.98 -12.44 2.24
C ASN A 85 10.92 -13.56 2.28
N ASP A 86 11.24 -14.76 1.76
CA ASP A 86 10.31 -15.90 1.72
C ASP A 86 9.88 -16.40 3.12
N ASP A 87 10.67 -16.13 4.17
CA ASP A 87 10.37 -16.50 5.55
C ASP A 87 9.60 -15.41 6.32
N TRP A 88 9.47 -14.21 5.74
CA TRP A 88 8.76 -13.09 6.34
C TRP A 88 8.06 -12.22 5.27
N GLY A 89 6.79 -12.46 5.09
CA GLY A 89 5.95 -11.78 4.10
C GLY A 89 4.49 -12.25 4.14
N PRO A 90 3.61 -11.70 3.31
CA PRO A 90 2.18 -11.98 3.36
C PRO A 90 1.81 -13.46 3.33
N ALA A 91 2.52 -14.28 2.54
CA ALA A 91 2.25 -15.71 2.38
C ALA A 91 2.62 -16.58 3.61
N VAL A 92 3.36 -16.02 4.57
CA VAL A 92 3.82 -16.77 5.73
C VAL A 92 2.66 -17.12 6.66
N GLU A 93 2.65 -18.36 7.17
CA GLU A 93 1.58 -18.91 8.00
C GLU A 93 1.23 -18.03 9.21
N TYR A 94 2.22 -17.34 9.78
CA TYR A 94 2.02 -16.38 10.86
C TYR A 94 0.97 -15.32 10.53
N PHE A 95 1.04 -14.72 9.33
CA PHE A 95 0.08 -13.72 8.87
C PHE A 95 -1.22 -14.35 8.33
N GLN A 96 -1.11 -15.54 7.72
CA GLN A 96 -2.28 -16.23 7.16
C GLN A 96 -3.27 -16.71 8.24
N ARG A 97 -2.77 -17.03 9.44
CA ARG A 97 -3.60 -17.43 10.59
C ARG A 97 -4.24 -16.26 11.34
N MET A 98 -3.83 -15.02 11.09
CA MET A 98 -4.45 -13.87 11.73
C MET A 98 -5.90 -13.70 11.25
N PRO A 99 -6.84 -13.37 12.13
CA PRO A 99 -8.23 -13.13 11.77
C PRO A 99 -8.41 -11.76 11.11
N LEU A 100 -7.81 -11.59 9.95
CA LEU A 100 -7.87 -10.39 9.12
C LEU A 100 -8.94 -10.56 8.05
N ASP A 101 -9.70 -9.50 7.78
CA ASP A 101 -10.69 -9.46 6.70
C ASP A 101 -9.99 -9.32 5.33
N TYR A 102 -8.84 -8.65 5.29
CA TYR A 102 -8.00 -8.49 4.09
C TYR A 102 -6.54 -8.25 4.45
N ARG A 103 -5.66 -8.47 3.49
CA ARG A 103 -4.21 -8.29 3.60
C ARG A 103 -3.69 -7.44 2.45
N ILE A 104 -2.80 -6.50 2.76
CA ILE A 104 -2.09 -5.66 1.80
C ILE A 104 -0.66 -6.18 1.70
N GLY A 105 -0.16 -6.40 0.49
CA GLY A 105 1.25 -6.72 0.27
C GLY A 105 2.05 -5.46 -0.02
N SER A 106 3.12 -5.21 0.73
CA SER A 106 3.99 -4.06 0.54
C SER A 106 5.47 -4.40 0.64
N VAL A 107 6.31 -3.50 0.13
CA VAL A 107 7.78 -3.57 0.26
C VAL A 107 8.28 -2.19 0.67
N HIS A 108 8.67 -2.04 1.94
CA HIS A 108 9.35 -0.85 2.47
C HIS A 108 10.84 -1.11 2.73
N LEU A 109 11.19 -2.37 2.84
CA LEU A 109 12.53 -2.84 3.19
C LEU A 109 13.09 -3.66 2.04
N VAL A 110 14.29 -3.33 1.60
CA VAL A 110 14.97 -4.04 0.52
C VAL A 110 16.26 -4.65 1.05
N THR A 111 16.42 -5.96 0.85
CA THR A 111 17.62 -6.68 1.25
C THR A 111 18.66 -6.65 0.13
N GLU A 112 19.88 -6.25 0.45
CA GLU A 112 21.03 -6.37 -0.44
C GLU A 112 21.47 -7.85 -0.49
N GLU A 113 21.54 -8.41 -1.71
CA GLU A 113 21.65 -9.87 -1.88
C GLU A 113 22.98 -10.48 -1.44
N GLN A 114 24.08 -9.73 -1.54
CA GLN A 114 25.41 -10.25 -1.24
C GLN A 114 25.74 -10.23 0.25
N THR A 115 25.27 -9.17 0.95
CA THR A 115 25.59 -8.97 2.37
C THR A 115 24.46 -9.39 3.30
N GLY A 116 23.22 -9.42 2.78
CA GLY A 116 22.02 -9.62 3.60
C GLY A 116 21.62 -8.37 4.39
N GLU A 117 22.27 -7.22 4.17
CA GLU A 117 21.91 -5.95 4.81
C GLU A 117 20.56 -5.45 4.30
N ILE A 118 19.77 -4.89 5.20
CA ILE A 118 18.41 -4.41 4.92
C ILE A 118 18.42 -2.89 4.86
N MET A 119 17.88 -2.35 3.79
CA MET A 119 17.66 -0.91 3.62
C MET A 119 16.18 -0.58 3.79
N ASP A 120 15.84 0.32 4.73
CA ASP A 120 14.57 1.04 4.73
C ASP A 120 14.63 2.10 3.62
N MET A 121 13.76 1.94 2.61
CA MET A 121 13.75 2.81 1.43
C MET A 121 12.73 3.95 1.52
N ASP A 122 11.89 3.95 2.56
CA ASP A 122 10.89 5.00 2.77
C ASP A 122 11.43 6.13 3.67
N GLY A 123 10.57 6.96 4.19
CA GLY A 123 10.92 8.02 5.13
C GLY A 123 11.55 9.25 4.49
N LYS A 124 12.47 9.86 5.22
CA LYS A 124 13.11 11.11 4.80
C LYS A 124 14.17 10.86 3.74
N PHE A 125 14.31 11.80 2.82
CA PHE A 125 15.29 11.70 1.74
C PHE A 125 16.74 11.62 2.24
N GLU A 126 17.06 12.32 3.32
CA GLU A 126 18.39 12.29 3.91
C GLU A 126 18.75 10.89 4.42
N ASP A 127 17.80 10.22 5.08
CA ASP A 127 17.98 8.86 5.59
C ASP A 127 18.06 7.87 4.42
N PHE A 128 17.21 8.01 3.40
CA PHE A 128 17.28 7.22 2.17
C PHE A 128 18.65 7.31 1.49
N ARG A 129 19.17 8.53 1.33
CA ARG A 129 20.48 8.75 0.69
C ARG A 129 21.62 8.10 1.47
N GLU A 130 21.60 8.23 2.80
CA GLU A 130 22.62 7.61 3.66
C GLU A 130 22.51 6.08 3.61
N ASN A 131 21.30 5.52 3.69
CA ASN A 131 21.06 4.09 3.60
C ASN A 131 21.48 3.54 2.22
N LEU A 132 21.17 4.26 1.13
CA LEU A 132 21.62 3.89 -0.22
C LEU A 132 23.16 3.79 -0.28
N ARG A 133 23.85 4.77 0.29
CA ARG A 133 25.31 4.79 0.34
C ARG A 133 25.87 3.62 1.14
N MET A 134 25.29 3.35 2.31
CA MET A 134 25.80 2.33 3.23
C MET A 134 25.52 0.91 2.73
N VAL A 135 24.30 0.64 2.26
CA VAL A 135 23.86 -0.72 1.91
C VAL A 135 24.11 -1.03 0.43
N PHE A 136 23.78 -0.10 -0.47
CA PHE A 136 23.85 -0.29 -1.93
C PHE A 136 25.00 0.48 -2.59
N ARG A 137 25.96 1.05 -1.83
CA ARG A 137 27.18 1.70 -2.31
C ARG A 137 26.92 2.80 -3.36
N ASP A 138 25.87 3.60 -3.13
CA ASP A 138 25.36 4.64 -4.03
C ASP A 138 24.82 4.11 -5.38
N ASP A 139 24.59 2.80 -5.54
CA ASP A 139 24.02 2.21 -6.75
C ASP A 139 22.48 2.23 -6.69
N LEU A 140 21.89 3.34 -7.13
CA LEU A 140 20.44 3.51 -7.21
C LEU A 140 19.79 2.48 -8.14
N LYS A 141 20.46 2.13 -9.25
CA LYS A 141 19.90 1.15 -10.19
C LYS A 141 19.79 -0.22 -9.57
N TYR A 142 20.82 -0.66 -8.88
CA TYR A 142 20.81 -1.94 -8.16
C TYR A 142 19.73 -1.96 -7.08
N LEU A 143 19.54 -0.89 -6.29
CA LEU A 143 18.45 -0.78 -5.34
C LEU A 143 17.08 -0.94 -6.01
N VAL A 144 16.85 -0.25 -7.14
CA VAL A 144 15.58 -0.32 -7.87
C VAL A 144 15.34 -1.72 -8.43
N GLU A 145 16.36 -2.38 -8.97
CA GLU A 145 16.29 -3.78 -9.44
C GLU A 145 15.96 -4.73 -8.28
N ALA A 146 16.59 -4.57 -7.13
CA ALA A 146 16.31 -5.35 -5.92
C ALA A 146 14.88 -5.12 -5.39
N TYR A 147 14.39 -3.88 -5.42
CA TYR A 147 13.01 -3.55 -5.06
C TYR A 147 11.98 -4.26 -5.94
N PHE A 148 12.11 -4.17 -7.26
CA PHE A 148 11.17 -4.84 -8.15
C PHE A 148 11.30 -6.36 -8.11
N LYS A 149 12.49 -6.90 -7.84
CA LYS A 149 12.69 -8.33 -7.59
C LYS A 149 11.95 -8.79 -6.33
N ALA A 150 12.10 -8.09 -5.21
CA ALA A 150 11.39 -8.37 -3.97
C ALA A 150 9.87 -8.26 -4.15
N SER A 151 9.41 -7.20 -4.80
CA SER A 151 7.99 -6.96 -5.09
C SER A 151 7.38 -8.04 -5.99
N SER A 152 8.10 -8.48 -7.01
CA SER A 152 7.69 -9.58 -7.89
C SER A 152 7.64 -10.90 -7.12
N ARG A 153 8.63 -11.17 -6.27
CA ARG A 153 8.66 -12.38 -5.45
C ARG A 153 7.48 -12.43 -4.47
N MET A 154 7.12 -11.31 -3.85
CA MET A 154 5.93 -11.19 -3.02
C MET A 154 4.66 -11.57 -3.80
N VAL A 155 4.50 -11.07 -5.05
CA VAL A 155 3.35 -11.40 -5.90
C VAL A 155 3.35 -12.88 -6.30
N GLU A 156 4.49 -13.47 -6.59
CA GLU A 156 4.62 -14.91 -6.88
C GLU A 156 4.14 -15.78 -5.73
N LEU A 157 4.48 -15.43 -4.50
CA LEU A 157 4.10 -16.15 -3.29
C LEU A 157 2.63 -15.92 -2.90
N GLY A 158 2.09 -14.72 -3.18
CA GLY A 158 0.71 -14.38 -2.87
C GLY A 158 0.43 -14.18 -1.38
N GLY A 159 -0.79 -14.58 -0.95
CA GLY A 159 -1.20 -14.48 0.46
C GLY A 159 -1.73 -13.10 0.87
N PHE A 160 -2.07 -12.25 -0.08
CA PHE A 160 -2.63 -10.91 0.13
C PHE A 160 -3.67 -10.58 -0.96
N ASP A 161 -4.46 -9.53 -0.75
CA ASP A 161 -5.56 -9.14 -1.64
C ASP A 161 -5.13 -8.14 -2.69
N PHE A 162 -4.31 -7.16 -2.31
CA PHE A 162 -3.82 -6.12 -3.23
C PHE A 162 -2.41 -5.64 -2.89
N VAL A 163 -1.73 -5.13 -3.91
CA VAL A 163 -0.40 -4.51 -3.79
C VAL A 163 -0.55 -3.05 -3.36
N ALA A 164 0.17 -2.66 -2.30
CA ALA A 164 0.34 -1.28 -1.90
C ALA A 164 1.31 -0.53 -2.84
N HIS A 165 1.05 0.76 -3.07
CA HIS A 165 1.96 1.76 -3.66
C HIS A 165 3.07 1.18 -4.55
N LEU A 166 2.71 0.44 -5.59
CA LEU A 166 3.53 -0.48 -6.39
C LEU A 166 4.85 0.08 -6.97
N ASP A 167 4.99 1.40 -7.12
CA ASP A 167 6.21 2.08 -7.57
C ASP A 167 6.78 3.04 -6.49
N LYS A 168 6.60 2.69 -5.22
CA LYS A 168 7.02 3.48 -4.04
C LYS A 168 8.47 3.93 -4.09
N ILE A 169 9.37 3.07 -4.60
CA ILE A 169 10.79 3.36 -4.78
C ILE A 169 11.03 4.65 -5.59
N SER A 170 10.09 5.02 -6.47
CA SER A 170 10.19 6.24 -7.28
C SER A 170 10.19 7.52 -6.45
N MET A 171 9.65 7.50 -5.22
CA MET A 171 9.55 8.69 -4.39
C MET A 171 10.92 9.28 -4.05
N ASN A 172 11.73 8.53 -3.33
CA ASN A 172 13.07 8.98 -2.97
C ASN A 172 14.07 8.77 -4.10
N GLY A 173 13.89 7.74 -4.93
CA GLY A 173 14.71 7.48 -6.11
C GLY A 173 14.69 8.64 -7.11
N SER A 174 13.54 9.30 -7.34
CA SER A 174 13.47 10.47 -8.22
C SER A 174 14.09 11.73 -7.61
N LEU A 175 14.30 11.79 -6.32
CA LEU A 175 15.07 12.86 -5.67
C LEU A 175 16.60 12.63 -5.83
N MET A 176 17.03 11.36 -5.95
CA MET A 176 18.42 11.03 -6.31
C MET A 176 18.69 11.25 -7.78
N ASP A 177 17.80 10.78 -8.66
CA ASP A 177 17.87 10.96 -10.11
C ASP A 177 16.50 11.39 -10.66
N SER A 178 16.36 12.66 -11.00
CA SER A 178 15.11 13.24 -11.55
C SER A 178 14.69 12.64 -12.90
N THR A 179 15.56 11.86 -13.53
CA THR A 179 15.29 11.14 -14.78
C THR A 179 14.89 9.68 -14.57
N LEU A 180 14.97 9.17 -13.33
CA LEU A 180 14.76 7.75 -13.00
C LEU A 180 13.56 7.15 -13.71
N THR A 181 12.38 7.74 -13.51
CA THR A 181 11.13 7.22 -14.10
C THR A 181 11.00 7.44 -15.61
N LYS A 182 11.97 8.12 -16.25
CA LYS A 182 12.07 8.28 -17.72
C LYS A 182 13.00 7.22 -18.33
N GLN A 183 13.80 6.55 -17.52
CA GLN A 183 14.72 5.51 -17.96
C GLN A 183 13.97 4.31 -18.55
N GLU A 184 14.42 3.79 -19.68
CA GLU A 184 13.81 2.65 -20.34
C GLU A 184 13.88 1.39 -19.47
N TRP A 185 15.02 1.16 -18.81
CA TRP A 185 15.21 0.00 -17.93
C TRP A 185 14.26 0.04 -16.72
N TYR A 186 13.99 1.23 -16.12
CA TYR A 186 13.03 1.40 -15.03
C TYR A 186 11.61 1.05 -15.50
N ASN A 187 11.22 1.62 -16.66
CA ASN A 187 9.89 1.39 -17.20
C ASN A 187 9.69 -0.08 -17.61
N ARG A 188 10.75 -0.79 -18.03
CA ARG A 188 10.69 -2.23 -18.30
C ARG A 188 10.46 -3.03 -17.02
N LEU A 189 11.23 -2.78 -15.95
CA LEU A 189 11.05 -3.44 -14.67
C LEU A 189 9.63 -3.25 -14.13
N LEU A 190 9.13 -2.02 -14.19
CA LEU A 190 7.77 -1.72 -13.74
C LEU A 190 6.70 -2.41 -14.61
N TRP A 191 6.88 -2.41 -15.93
CA TRP A 191 5.97 -3.12 -16.84
C TRP A 191 5.95 -4.63 -16.58
N ASP A 192 7.11 -5.25 -16.41
CA ASP A 192 7.24 -6.67 -16.12
C ASP A 192 6.56 -7.01 -14.79
N TYR A 193 6.74 -6.16 -13.77
CA TYR A 193 6.08 -6.30 -12.47
C TYR A 193 4.54 -6.16 -12.59
N MET A 194 4.05 -5.15 -13.30
CA MET A 194 2.60 -4.97 -13.52
C MET A 194 2.01 -6.11 -14.35
N SER A 195 2.76 -6.65 -15.31
CA SER A 195 2.34 -7.82 -16.09
C SER A 195 2.19 -9.07 -15.23
N LEU A 196 3.12 -9.29 -14.29
CA LEU A 196 3.03 -10.38 -13.31
C LEU A 196 1.81 -10.21 -12.39
N ILE A 197 1.54 -9.00 -11.91
CA ILE A 197 0.35 -8.67 -11.10
C ILE A 197 -0.93 -9.05 -11.87
N ALA A 198 -1.02 -8.64 -13.14
CA ALA A 198 -2.16 -8.96 -14.01
C ALA A 198 -2.31 -10.47 -14.25
N GLU A 199 -1.21 -11.17 -14.52
CA GLU A 199 -1.18 -12.63 -14.71
C GLU A 199 -1.67 -13.38 -13.47
N ARG A 200 -1.34 -12.89 -12.28
CA ARG A 200 -1.76 -13.46 -11.00
C ARG A 200 -3.17 -13.02 -10.56
N GLY A 201 -3.80 -12.10 -11.29
CA GLY A 201 -5.11 -11.57 -10.96
C GLY A 201 -5.16 -10.76 -9.65
N VAL A 202 -4.02 -10.20 -9.23
CA VAL A 202 -3.91 -9.40 -8.00
C VAL A 202 -4.38 -7.98 -8.25
N MET A 203 -5.06 -7.39 -7.28
CA MET A 203 -5.51 -6.00 -7.32
C MET A 203 -4.37 -5.04 -6.98
N VAL A 204 -4.50 -3.78 -7.40
CA VAL A 204 -3.54 -2.71 -7.11
C VAL A 204 -4.25 -1.50 -6.51
N GLU A 205 -3.66 -0.88 -5.52
CA GLU A 205 -4.14 0.41 -5.05
C GLU A 205 -3.59 1.58 -5.87
N VAL A 206 -4.42 2.59 -6.05
CA VAL A 206 -4.01 3.96 -6.34
C VAL A 206 -3.87 4.69 -5.02
N ASN A 207 -2.63 4.92 -4.60
CA ASN A 207 -2.30 5.47 -3.29
C ASN A 207 -2.06 6.97 -3.37
N MET A 208 -2.82 7.76 -2.59
CA MET A 208 -2.82 9.22 -2.64
C MET A 208 -2.03 9.90 -1.50
N LYS A 209 -1.43 9.15 -0.58
CA LYS A 209 -0.72 9.66 0.63
C LYS A 209 0.27 10.78 0.34
N ALA A 210 1.08 10.62 -0.69
CA ALA A 210 2.16 11.57 -0.97
C ALA A 210 1.70 12.78 -1.81
N TYR A 211 0.45 12.81 -2.30
CA TYR A 211 0.04 13.81 -3.26
C TYR A 211 0.02 15.22 -2.69
N THR A 212 -0.64 15.45 -1.55
CA THR A 212 -0.72 16.78 -0.92
C THR A 212 0.64 17.38 -0.59
N LYS A 213 1.61 16.56 -0.18
CA LYS A 213 2.93 17.06 0.26
C LYS A 213 3.97 17.12 -0.85
N LYS A 214 3.91 16.19 -1.81
CA LYS A 214 4.97 15.96 -2.80
C LYS A 214 4.47 16.02 -4.25
N GLY A 215 3.16 16.12 -4.49
CA GLY A 215 2.56 16.00 -5.82
C GLY A 215 2.76 14.62 -6.45
N MET A 216 2.99 13.59 -5.64
CA MET A 216 3.26 12.22 -6.06
C MET A 216 2.17 11.27 -5.60
N MET A 217 1.90 10.27 -6.41
CA MET A 217 0.97 9.18 -6.12
C MET A 217 1.53 7.86 -6.64
N PHE A 218 1.00 6.74 -6.15
CA PHE A 218 1.47 5.42 -6.52
C PHE A 218 0.32 4.53 -7.03
N PRO A 219 0.42 3.96 -8.25
CA PRO A 219 1.45 4.29 -9.25
C PRO A 219 1.32 5.73 -9.76
N ASN A 220 2.42 6.25 -10.31
CA ASN A 220 2.38 7.56 -10.98
C ASN A 220 1.31 7.55 -12.08
N VAL A 221 0.54 8.64 -12.20
CA VAL A 221 -0.60 8.77 -13.13
C VAL A 221 -0.26 8.40 -14.59
N LYS A 222 0.99 8.62 -15.03
CA LYS A 222 1.45 8.22 -16.37
C LYS A 222 1.35 6.71 -16.66
N TYR A 223 1.28 5.89 -15.60
CA TYR A 223 1.17 4.43 -15.71
C TYR A 223 -0.29 3.92 -15.65
N PHE A 224 -1.28 4.80 -15.45
CA PHE A 224 -2.69 4.39 -15.42
C PHE A 224 -3.14 3.75 -16.73
N LYS A 225 -2.57 4.18 -17.87
CA LYS A 225 -2.79 3.51 -19.16
C LYS A 225 -2.36 2.03 -19.15
N TRP A 226 -1.31 1.69 -18.38
CA TRP A 226 -0.84 0.31 -18.24
C TRP A 226 -1.76 -0.51 -17.32
N LEU A 227 -2.30 0.09 -16.25
CA LEU A 227 -3.36 -0.55 -15.45
C LEU A 227 -4.55 -0.93 -16.35
N LYS A 228 -4.95 -0.02 -17.25
CA LYS A 228 -6.02 -0.26 -18.21
C LYS A 228 -5.67 -1.32 -19.24
N GLU A 229 -4.51 -1.24 -19.86
CA GLU A 229 -4.01 -2.14 -20.90
C GLU A 229 -3.90 -3.58 -20.38
N LEU A 230 -3.36 -3.76 -19.18
CA LEU A 230 -3.20 -5.03 -18.51
C LEU A 230 -4.48 -5.51 -17.79
N ASN A 231 -5.54 -4.71 -17.81
CA ASN A 231 -6.81 -5.01 -17.14
C ASN A 231 -6.65 -5.35 -15.64
N ILE A 232 -5.77 -4.62 -14.94
CA ILE A 232 -5.53 -4.81 -13.51
C ILE A 232 -6.68 -4.19 -12.72
N PRO A 233 -7.36 -4.94 -11.83
CA PRO A 233 -8.38 -4.37 -10.96
C PRO A 233 -7.75 -3.38 -9.98
N VAL A 234 -8.40 -2.21 -9.79
CA VAL A 234 -7.85 -1.14 -8.98
C VAL A 234 -8.80 -0.69 -7.88
N MET A 235 -8.25 -0.15 -6.82
CA MET A 235 -8.95 0.60 -5.79
C MET A 235 -8.25 1.93 -5.52
N VAL A 236 -8.93 2.88 -4.88
CA VAL A 236 -8.33 4.18 -4.51
C VAL A 236 -8.24 4.27 -3.01
N ASN A 237 -7.03 4.39 -2.48
CA ASN A 237 -6.75 4.48 -1.05
C ASN A 237 -6.05 5.79 -0.69
N SER A 238 -6.32 6.27 0.53
CA SER A 238 -5.69 7.49 1.07
C SER A 238 -4.36 7.22 1.78
N ASP A 239 -4.17 6.01 2.30
CA ASP A 239 -3.04 5.64 3.16
C ASP A 239 -2.88 6.68 4.30
N ALA A 240 -4.02 6.96 4.96
CA ALA A 240 -4.12 8.04 5.93
C ALA A 240 -3.41 7.69 7.23
N HIS A 241 -2.57 8.61 7.71
CA HIS A 241 -1.90 8.56 9.02
C HIS A 241 -2.46 9.61 9.99
N LEU A 242 -3.45 10.38 9.54
CA LEU A 242 -4.19 11.37 10.30
C LEU A 242 -5.67 11.25 9.93
N PRO A 243 -6.62 11.30 10.89
CA PRO A 243 -8.04 11.13 10.64
C PRO A 243 -8.60 12.08 9.58
N GLN A 244 -8.16 13.35 9.56
CA GLN A 244 -8.60 14.35 8.58
C GLN A 244 -8.16 14.06 7.14
N LEU A 245 -7.28 13.09 6.91
CA LEU A 245 -6.77 12.71 5.59
C LEU A 245 -7.45 11.46 5.00
N VAL A 246 -8.46 10.89 5.65
CA VAL A 246 -9.11 9.64 5.21
C VAL A 246 -9.68 9.72 3.78
N ASN A 247 -10.02 10.91 3.31
CA ASN A 247 -10.54 11.15 1.96
C ASN A 247 -9.65 12.06 1.11
N ASP A 248 -8.38 12.28 1.53
CA ASP A 248 -7.49 13.24 0.87
C ASP A 248 -7.20 12.86 -0.59
N ASN A 249 -7.41 13.81 -1.51
CA ASN A 249 -7.16 13.71 -2.97
C ASN A 249 -7.81 12.53 -3.71
N ARG A 250 -8.65 11.70 -3.09
CA ARG A 250 -9.23 10.52 -3.74
C ARG A 250 -10.11 10.88 -4.95
N ALA A 251 -10.84 12.01 -4.89
CA ALA A 251 -11.65 12.48 -6.01
C ALA A 251 -10.81 12.68 -7.28
N LEU A 252 -9.61 13.24 -7.15
CA LEU A 252 -8.68 13.47 -8.26
C LEU A 252 -8.18 12.14 -8.88
N ALA A 253 -7.91 11.13 -8.05
CA ALA A 253 -7.55 9.81 -8.55
C ALA A 253 -8.66 9.19 -9.41
N PHE A 254 -9.92 9.33 -8.99
CA PHE A 254 -11.06 8.86 -9.78
C PHE A 254 -11.21 9.62 -11.10
N GLU A 255 -10.89 10.91 -11.16
CA GLU A 255 -10.87 11.68 -12.41
C GLU A 255 -9.86 11.11 -13.39
N TRP A 256 -8.63 10.88 -12.95
CA TRP A 256 -7.58 10.30 -13.81
C TRP A 256 -7.86 8.85 -14.24
N LEU A 257 -8.46 8.04 -13.36
CA LEU A 257 -8.91 6.69 -13.77
C LEU A 257 -9.94 6.74 -14.90
N ARG A 258 -10.90 7.67 -14.82
CA ARG A 258 -11.88 7.89 -15.89
C ARG A 258 -11.24 8.39 -17.19
N GLU A 259 -10.27 9.31 -17.11
CA GLU A 259 -9.56 9.85 -18.28
C GLU A 259 -8.86 8.74 -19.09
N VAL A 260 -8.31 7.73 -18.43
CA VAL A 260 -7.71 6.57 -19.13
C VAL A 260 -8.73 5.49 -19.48
N GLY A 261 -10.01 5.68 -19.14
CA GLY A 261 -11.10 4.75 -19.48
C GLY A 261 -11.25 3.56 -18.54
N ILE A 262 -10.74 3.63 -17.30
CA ILE A 262 -11.09 2.71 -16.22
C ILE A 262 -12.46 3.13 -15.68
N LYS A 263 -13.43 2.20 -15.71
CA LYS A 263 -14.84 2.49 -15.42
C LYS A 263 -15.32 2.04 -14.06
N SER A 264 -14.52 1.27 -13.35
CA SER A 264 -14.86 0.64 -12.08
C SER A 264 -13.65 0.52 -11.17
N THR A 265 -13.91 0.41 -9.88
CA THR A 265 -12.92 0.12 -8.85
C THR A 265 -13.41 -0.99 -7.95
N MET A 266 -12.52 -1.60 -7.19
CA MET A 266 -12.85 -2.69 -6.28
C MET A 266 -13.26 -2.14 -4.91
N ARG A 267 -14.26 -2.78 -4.31
CA ARG A 267 -14.74 -2.54 -2.95
C ARG A 267 -14.92 -3.86 -2.20
N LEU A 268 -14.56 -3.88 -0.94
CA LEU A 268 -14.88 -4.99 -0.04
C LEU A 268 -16.32 -4.78 0.50
N HIS A 269 -17.20 -5.75 0.26
CA HIS A 269 -18.59 -5.74 0.67
C HIS A 269 -18.98 -7.11 1.20
N GLN A 270 -19.42 -7.18 2.45
CA GLN A 270 -19.82 -8.43 3.13
C GLN A 270 -18.76 -9.54 3.02
N GLY A 271 -17.47 -9.15 3.13
CA GLY A 271 -16.34 -10.08 3.08
C GLY A 271 -15.94 -10.53 1.67
N ALA A 272 -16.48 -9.95 0.60
CA ALA A 272 -16.11 -10.24 -0.77
C ALA A 272 -15.70 -8.97 -1.53
N TRP A 273 -14.67 -9.07 -2.36
CA TRP A 273 -14.29 -8.01 -3.27
C TRP A 273 -15.27 -7.94 -4.43
N VAL A 274 -15.88 -6.78 -4.62
CA VAL A 274 -16.87 -6.53 -5.68
C VAL A 274 -16.44 -5.34 -6.53
N GLU A 275 -16.73 -5.40 -7.81
CA GLU A 275 -16.51 -4.31 -8.74
C GLU A 275 -17.64 -3.28 -8.62
N VAL A 276 -17.30 -2.00 -8.46
CA VAL A 276 -18.24 -0.90 -8.38
C VAL A 276 -17.95 0.16 -9.43
N PRO A 277 -18.97 0.64 -10.16
CA PRO A 277 -18.77 1.65 -11.18
C PRO A 277 -18.23 2.96 -10.61
N ILE A 278 -17.33 3.62 -11.36
CA ILE A 278 -16.96 5.01 -11.12
C ILE A 278 -18.05 5.87 -11.79
N ASP A 279 -18.96 6.43 -10.99
CA ASP A 279 -20.07 7.23 -11.50
C ASP A 279 -19.56 8.38 -12.40
N ASN A 280 -20.17 8.54 -13.55
CA ASN A 280 -20.04 9.74 -14.37
C ASN A 280 -20.85 10.85 -13.69
N LYS A 281 -20.16 11.79 -13.08
CA LYS A 281 -20.78 13.07 -12.68
C LYS A 281 -20.70 14.06 -13.81
#